data_3abb2502c826ebc6fd2c2da650106929
#
_entry.id   3abb2502c826ebc6fd2c2da650106929
#
_cell.length_a   1.000
_cell.length_b   1.000
_cell.length_c   1.000
_cell.angle_alpha   90.00
_cell.angle_beta   90.00
_cell.angle_gamma   90.00
#
_symmetry.space_group_name_H-M   'P 1'
#
loop_
_entity.id
_entity.type
_entity.pdbx_description
1 polymer ?
#
loop_
_entity_poly.entity_id
_entity_poly.type
_entity_poly.pdbx_seq_one_letter_code
_entity_poly.pdbx_strand_id
1 'polypeptide(L)'
;MGEVRIGIGGWTYPPWRGVFYPDKLPQSKELEYASRALTAIEINATFYGRQNPKSWQKWADTAPDGFQFAVKGSRYCVMKPKLAEAADGLSGFFAQGFAALSAKLGPILWQFASRRKFDRDDIAGFIDLLPEKLDRITLRHAIEPRNESFRDEKFFELCRSRNIAIVLEDSDEYPTIEADTADFAYARLQRMSEDVLTGYDDAALDGFAKRAREWQKRGEAYIFMINGAKVRAPAAALALQERLR
;
A
#
# COMPACT_ATOMS: atom_id res chain seq x y z
N MET A 1 5.48 17.75 -11.06
CA MET A 1 5.17 16.33 -11.23
C MET A 1 5.27 15.67 -9.86
N GLY A 2 4.38 14.75 -9.54
CA GLY A 2 4.44 13.96 -8.32
C GLY A 2 5.64 13.01 -8.29
N GLU A 3 5.88 12.35 -7.18
CA GLU A 3 6.92 11.33 -7.04
C GLU A 3 6.34 9.93 -7.23
N VAL A 4 7.06 9.05 -7.95
CA VAL A 4 6.69 7.63 -8.05
C VAL A 4 7.47 6.85 -6.98
N ARG A 5 6.74 6.24 -6.08
CA ARG A 5 7.27 5.44 -4.98
C ARG A 5 7.02 3.97 -5.23
N ILE A 6 8.09 3.20 -5.26
CA ILE A 6 8.03 1.77 -5.58
C ILE A 6 8.60 0.98 -4.41
N GLY A 7 7.89 -0.09 -4.05
CA GLY A 7 8.26 -0.87 -2.90
C GLY A 7 7.67 -2.27 -2.84
N ILE A 8 7.75 -2.84 -1.67
CA ILE A 8 7.38 -4.23 -1.36
C ILE A 8 6.51 -4.29 -0.11
N GLY A 9 5.84 -5.42 0.11
CA GLY A 9 5.06 -5.69 1.31
C GLY A 9 5.90 -6.26 2.45
N GLY A 10 6.17 -5.42 3.46
CA GLY A 10 7.06 -5.75 4.56
C GLY A 10 8.53 -5.79 4.14
N TRP A 11 9.42 -6.09 5.07
CA TRP A 11 10.86 -6.18 4.83
C TRP A 11 11.51 -7.43 5.41
N THR A 12 10.83 -8.18 6.26
CA THR A 12 11.34 -9.42 6.82
C THR A 12 10.69 -10.61 6.12
N TYR A 13 11.44 -11.25 5.26
CA TYR A 13 11.04 -12.46 4.54
C TYR A 13 12.27 -13.36 4.33
N PRO A 14 12.39 -14.51 5.03
CA PRO A 14 13.59 -15.33 5.00
C PRO A 14 14.12 -15.67 3.60
N PRO A 15 13.28 -16.01 2.59
CA PRO A 15 13.76 -16.29 1.24
C PRO A 15 14.42 -15.13 0.50
N TRP A 16 14.37 -13.90 1.02
CA TRP A 16 15.11 -12.76 0.45
C TRP A 16 16.60 -12.74 0.85
N ARG A 17 17.00 -13.52 1.87
CA ARG A 17 18.40 -13.64 2.30
C ARG A 17 19.19 -14.41 1.25
N GLY A 18 20.33 -13.87 0.83
CA GLY A 18 21.11 -14.38 -0.30
C GLY A 18 20.56 -14.05 -1.69
N VAL A 19 19.38 -13.42 -1.79
CA VAL A 19 18.76 -12.98 -3.06
C VAL A 19 18.70 -11.47 -3.15
N PHE A 20 17.98 -10.85 -2.24
CA PHE A 20 17.87 -9.38 -2.12
C PHE A 20 18.79 -8.85 -1.02
N TYR A 21 18.75 -9.48 0.14
CA TYR A 21 19.68 -9.16 1.24
C TYR A 21 20.98 -9.93 1.08
N PRO A 22 22.15 -9.31 1.38
CA PRO A 22 23.40 -10.07 1.52
C PRO A 22 23.27 -11.25 2.50
N ASP A 23 23.90 -12.36 2.21
CA ASP A 23 23.78 -13.61 2.98
C ASP A 23 23.94 -13.45 4.50
N LYS A 24 24.85 -12.59 4.91
CA LYS A 24 25.20 -12.38 6.32
C LYS A 24 24.58 -11.14 6.93
N LEU A 25 23.62 -10.50 6.23
CA LEU A 25 22.96 -9.31 6.76
C LEU A 25 22.11 -9.70 7.98
N PRO A 26 22.36 -9.10 9.18
CA PRO A 26 21.50 -9.35 10.33
C PRO A 26 20.06 -8.90 10.06
N GLN A 27 19.07 -9.66 10.53
CA GLN A 27 17.65 -9.32 10.38
C GLN A 27 17.33 -7.90 10.87
N SER A 28 18.01 -7.44 11.92
CA SER A 28 17.84 -6.07 12.46
C SER A 28 18.24 -4.97 11.48
N LYS A 29 18.96 -5.31 10.40
CA LYS A 29 19.43 -4.40 9.35
C LYS A 29 18.62 -4.53 8.04
N GLU A 30 17.67 -5.47 7.96
CA GLU A 30 16.88 -5.68 6.75
C GLU A 30 16.07 -4.44 6.35
N LEU A 31 15.44 -3.73 7.32
CA LEU A 31 14.75 -2.48 7.04
C LEU A 31 15.69 -1.40 6.51
N GLU A 32 16.86 -1.26 7.15
CA GLU A 32 17.87 -0.29 6.73
C GLU A 32 18.33 -0.53 5.30
N TYR A 33 18.56 -1.78 4.94
CA TYR A 33 18.94 -2.16 3.57
C TYR A 33 17.81 -1.91 2.58
N ALA A 34 16.61 -2.43 2.86
CA ALA A 34 15.46 -2.30 1.97
C ALA A 34 15.05 -0.84 1.72
N SER A 35 15.08 0.00 2.76
CA SER A 35 14.70 1.41 2.64
C SER A 35 15.73 2.27 1.90
N ARG A 36 16.98 1.79 1.73
CA ARG A 36 17.98 2.43 0.85
C ARG A 36 17.92 1.95 -0.59
N ALA A 37 17.40 0.75 -0.82
CA ALA A 37 17.26 0.19 -2.16
C ALA A 37 15.94 0.59 -2.84
N LEU A 38 14.88 0.81 -2.04
CA LEU A 38 13.52 1.11 -2.49
C LEU A 38 13.09 2.50 -2.02
N THR A 39 11.95 2.99 -2.53
CA THR A 39 11.43 4.32 -2.16
C THR A 39 10.21 4.25 -1.23
N ALA A 40 9.59 3.08 -1.08
CA ALA A 40 8.51 2.84 -0.13
C ALA A 40 8.47 1.40 0.36
N ILE A 41 7.76 1.17 1.47
CA ILE A 41 7.36 -0.15 1.97
C ILE A 41 5.92 -0.09 2.46
N GLU A 42 5.13 -1.13 2.15
CA GLU A 42 3.80 -1.32 2.71
C GLU A 42 3.89 -2.15 3.99
N ILE A 43 3.51 -1.57 5.13
CA ILE A 43 3.50 -2.26 6.43
C ILE A 43 2.23 -3.11 6.54
N ASN A 44 2.37 -4.43 6.47
CA ASN A 44 1.25 -5.37 6.55
C ASN A 44 1.01 -5.93 7.96
N ALA A 45 1.97 -5.81 8.87
CA ALA A 45 1.86 -6.32 10.25
C ALA A 45 0.68 -5.70 11.02
N THR A 46 0.34 -4.46 10.72
CA THR A 46 -0.77 -3.71 11.30
C THR A 46 -2.15 -4.30 11.01
N PHE A 47 -2.28 -5.09 9.95
CA PHE A 47 -3.51 -5.82 9.65
C PHE A 47 -3.83 -6.86 10.72
N TYR A 48 -2.82 -7.53 11.25
CA TYR A 48 -2.96 -8.63 12.21
C TYR A 48 -2.99 -8.17 13.66
N GLY A 49 -2.30 -7.09 14.00
CA GLY A 49 -2.20 -6.59 15.36
C GLY A 49 -1.59 -5.20 15.46
N ARG A 50 -1.76 -4.60 16.63
CA ARG A 50 -1.17 -3.28 16.92
C ARG A 50 0.34 -3.39 17.03
N GLN A 51 1.02 -2.36 16.52
CA GLN A 51 2.46 -2.23 16.66
C GLN A 51 2.82 -1.43 17.92
N ASN A 52 3.97 -1.75 18.50
CA ASN A 52 4.48 -0.99 19.65
C ASN A 52 4.85 0.44 19.20
N PRO A 53 4.47 1.49 19.97
CA PRO A 53 4.85 2.87 19.67
C PRO A 53 6.35 3.08 19.42
N LYS A 54 7.23 2.40 20.17
CA LYS A 54 8.67 2.44 19.95
C LYS A 54 9.11 1.88 18.59
N SER A 55 8.34 0.98 18.01
CA SER A 55 8.62 0.42 16.67
C SER A 55 8.46 1.47 15.59
N TRP A 56 7.42 2.31 15.67
CA TRP A 56 7.18 3.38 14.71
C TRP A 56 8.33 4.38 14.69
N GLN A 57 8.78 4.83 15.86
CA GLN A 57 9.92 5.73 15.96
C GLN A 57 11.18 5.08 15.38
N LYS A 58 11.47 3.83 15.74
CA LYS A 58 12.62 3.08 15.21
C LYS A 58 12.58 2.97 13.68
N TRP A 59 11.40 2.73 13.08
CA TRP A 59 11.28 2.65 11.63
C TRP A 59 11.48 4.01 10.97
N ALA A 60 10.94 5.07 11.56
CA ALA A 60 11.18 6.45 11.12
C ALA A 60 12.65 6.82 11.14
N ASP A 61 13.37 6.49 12.22
CA ASP A 61 14.81 6.78 12.39
C ASP A 61 15.68 5.93 11.45
N THR A 62 15.21 4.71 11.09
CA THR A 62 15.99 3.79 10.25
C THR A 62 15.92 4.13 8.77
N ALA A 63 14.74 4.52 8.29
CA ALA A 63 14.54 4.84 6.88
C ALA A 63 15.16 6.20 6.52
N PRO A 64 15.72 6.38 5.31
CA PRO A 64 16.29 7.65 4.88
C PRO A 64 15.20 8.72 4.68
N ASP A 65 15.61 9.98 4.57
CA ASP A 65 14.72 11.06 4.19
C ASP A 65 14.16 10.82 2.78
N GLY A 66 12.91 11.24 2.55
CA GLY A 66 12.19 10.99 1.31
C GLY A 66 11.54 9.60 1.21
N PHE A 67 11.92 8.63 2.05
CA PHE A 67 11.29 7.31 2.09
C PHE A 67 9.90 7.37 2.73
N GLN A 68 8.94 6.56 2.24
CA GLN A 68 7.60 6.49 2.86
C GLN A 68 7.13 5.07 3.17
N PHE A 69 6.35 4.97 4.24
CA PHE A 69 5.66 3.75 4.65
C PHE A 69 4.17 3.89 4.37
N ALA A 70 3.61 3.09 3.47
CA ALA A 70 2.18 2.85 3.45
C ALA A 70 1.80 1.93 4.62
N VAL A 71 0.64 2.15 5.22
CA VAL A 71 0.22 1.40 6.42
C VAL A 71 -1.09 0.68 6.12
N LYS A 72 -1.09 -0.66 6.19
CA LYS A 72 -2.31 -1.43 5.97
C LYS A 72 -3.23 -1.36 7.19
N GLY A 73 -4.48 -0.96 6.96
CA GLY A 73 -5.54 -0.89 7.95
C GLY A 73 -5.81 -2.23 8.62
N SER A 74 -6.17 -2.19 9.90
CA SER A 74 -6.39 -3.40 10.69
C SER A 74 -7.61 -4.19 10.23
N ARG A 75 -7.52 -5.53 10.31
CA ARG A 75 -8.68 -6.42 10.10
C ARG A 75 -9.85 -6.09 11.03
N TYR A 76 -9.60 -5.54 12.21
CA TYR A 76 -10.64 -5.11 13.15
C TYR A 76 -11.45 -3.92 12.64
N CYS A 77 -10.94 -3.17 11.64
CA CYS A 77 -11.66 -2.11 10.95
C CYS A 77 -12.44 -2.65 9.75
N VAL A 78 -11.81 -3.48 8.91
CA VAL A 78 -12.31 -3.83 7.57
C VAL A 78 -13.06 -5.17 7.49
N MET A 79 -13.00 -6.03 8.53
CA MET A 79 -13.66 -7.34 8.54
C MET A 79 -14.97 -7.37 9.37
N LYS A 80 -15.46 -6.21 9.79
CA LYS A 80 -16.77 -6.10 10.47
C LYS A 80 -17.92 -6.43 9.52
N PRO A 81 -19.04 -6.94 10.01
CA PRO A 81 -20.24 -7.15 9.18
C PRO A 81 -20.69 -5.84 8.51
N LYS A 82 -20.76 -4.75 9.27
CA LYS A 82 -20.98 -3.38 8.77
C LYS A 82 -19.75 -2.53 9.00
N LEU A 83 -19.22 -1.94 7.94
CA LEU A 83 -18.05 -1.06 8.01
C LEU A 83 -18.37 0.28 8.68
N ALA A 84 -19.59 0.79 8.53
CA ALA A 84 -20.07 1.97 9.23
C ALA A 84 -19.97 1.85 10.78
N GLU A 85 -19.85 0.63 11.30
CA GLU A 85 -19.68 0.35 12.74
C GLU A 85 -18.20 0.18 13.14
N ALA A 86 -17.25 0.64 12.32
CA ALA A 86 -15.82 0.44 12.55
C ALA A 86 -15.18 1.46 13.53
N ALA A 87 -15.94 2.38 14.11
CA ALA A 87 -15.42 3.49 14.92
C ALA A 87 -14.40 3.08 15.98
N ASP A 88 -14.72 2.07 16.82
CA ASP A 88 -13.81 1.58 17.88
C ASP A 88 -12.53 0.97 17.30
N GLY A 89 -12.67 0.21 16.20
CA GLY A 89 -11.53 -0.39 15.50
C GLY A 89 -10.60 0.68 14.95
N LEU A 90 -11.17 1.71 14.32
CA LEU A 90 -10.45 2.86 13.77
C LEU A 90 -9.77 3.68 14.87
N SER A 91 -10.48 4.01 15.95
CA SER A 91 -9.91 4.69 17.12
C SER A 91 -8.69 3.95 17.65
N GLY A 92 -8.81 2.64 17.86
CA GLY A 92 -7.69 1.82 18.30
C GLY A 92 -6.56 1.70 17.28
N PHE A 93 -6.86 1.73 15.98
CA PHE A 93 -5.86 1.73 14.91
C PHE A 93 -5.07 3.04 14.88
N PHE A 94 -5.75 4.20 14.95
CA PHE A 94 -5.09 5.50 14.92
C PHE A 94 -4.31 5.81 16.20
N ALA A 95 -4.68 5.21 17.35
CA ALA A 95 -4.01 5.41 18.63
C ALA A 95 -2.69 4.63 18.80
N GLN A 96 -2.24 3.83 17.82
CA GLN A 96 -1.06 2.99 17.97
C GLN A 96 0.30 3.71 17.78
N GLY A 97 0.29 4.99 17.42
CA GLY A 97 1.49 5.85 17.43
C GLY A 97 2.20 6.00 16.08
N PHE A 98 1.60 5.61 14.96
CA PHE A 98 2.27 5.76 13.65
C PHE A 98 2.42 7.22 13.17
N ALA A 99 1.84 8.20 13.87
CA ALA A 99 2.19 9.62 13.69
C ALA A 99 3.69 9.90 13.87
N ALA A 100 4.43 9.04 14.59
CA ALA A 100 5.89 9.11 14.70
C ALA A 100 6.60 8.98 13.34
N LEU A 101 5.97 8.39 12.32
CA LEU A 101 6.51 8.37 10.96
C LEU A 101 6.61 9.77 10.33
N SER A 102 5.80 10.75 10.80
CA SER A 102 5.83 12.13 10.31
C SER A 102 5.78 12.21 8.77
N ALA A 103 6.75 12.89 8.13
CA ALA A 103 6.84 13.00 6.67
C ALA A 103 7.04 11.65 5.95
N LYS A 104 7.42 10.60 6.69
CA LYS A 104 7.56 9.23 6.15
C LYS A 104 6.26 8.43 6.18
N LEU A 105 5.16 9.01 6.67
CA LEU A 105 3.84 8.39 6.60
C LEU A 105 3.26 8.55 5.18
N GLY A 106 3.13 7.44 4.47
CA GLY A 106 2.44 7.30 3.20
C GLY A 106 0.94 7.02 3.39
N PRO A 107 0.26 6.56 2.33
CA PRO A 107 -1.17 6.26 2.40
C PRO A 107 -1.52 5.12 3.34
N ILE A 108 -2.74 5.17 3.88
CA ILE A 108 -3.34 4.09 4.66
C ILE A 108 -4.22 3.25 3.73
N LEU A 109 -3.91 1.96 3.62
CA LEU A 109 -4.61 1.00 2.77
C LEU A 109 -5.74 0.32 3.52
N TRP A 110 -6.96 0.43 3.04
CA TRP A 110 -8.16 -0.28 3.52
C TRP A 110 -8.54 -1.40 2.54
N GLN A 111 -8.08 -2.62 2.82
CA GLN A 111 -8.36 -3.77 1.98
C GLN A 111 -9.65 -4.46 2.41
N PHE A 112 -10.66 -4.50 1.56
CA PHE A 112 -11.92 -5.17 1.82
C PHE A 112 -11.84 -6.66 1.45
N ALA A 113 -12.62 -7.49 2.14
CA ALA A 113 -12.71 -8.91 1.84
C ALA A 113 -13.44 -9.13 0.50
N SER A 114 -13.05 -10.16 -0.27
CA SER A 114 -13.67 -10.48 -1.58
C SER A 114 -15.17 -10.78 -1.51
N ARG A 115 -15.65 -11.29 -0.36
CA ARG A 115 -17.08 -11.52 -0.11
C ARG A 115 -17.89 -10.25 0.14
N ARG A 116 -17.21 -9.10 0.41
CA ARG A 116 -17.90 -7.83 0.66
C ARG A 116 -18.42 -7.27 -0.66
N LYS A 117 -19.71 -7.15 -0.74
CA LYS A 117 -20.39 -6.44 -1.84
C LYS A 117 -20.49 -4.96 -1.52
N PHE A 118 -20.59 -4.14 -2.55
CA PHE A 118 -20.83 -2.72 -2.40
C PHE A 118 -22.23 -2.48 -1.82
N ASP A 119 -22.29 -1.81 -0.71
CA ASP A 119 -23.45 -1.21 -0.09
C ASP A 119 -23.10 0.27 0.13
N ARG A 120 -23.83 1.15 -0.56
CA ARG A 120 -23.51 2.57 -0.59
C ARG A 120 -23.48 3.20 0.79
N ASP A 121 -24.47 2.88 1.62
CA ASP A 121 -24.63 3.52 2.93
C ASP A 121 -23.60 2.99 3.95
N ASP A 122 -23.29 1.68 3.88
CA ASP A 122 -22.24 1.09 4.72
C ASP A 122 -20.86 1.63 4.35
N ILE A 123 -20.57 1.78 3.06
CA ILE A 123 -19.28 2.32 2.60
C ILE A 123 -19.18 3.83 2.87
N ALA A 124 -20.26 4.60 2.66
CA ALA A 124 -20.29 6.01 3.01
C ALA A 124 -20.03 6.22 4.51
N GLY A 125 -20.74 5.46 5.36
CA GLY A 125 -20.53 5.50 6.81
C GLY A 125 -19.10 5.14 7.21
N PHE A 126 -18.46 4.18 6.54
CA PHE A 126 -17.03 3.87 6.78
C PHE A 126 -16.11 5.03 6.37
N ILE A 127 -16.34 5.59 5.18
CA ILE A 127 -15.54 6.71 4.67
C ILE A 127 -15.66 7.93 5.61
N ASP A 128 -16.85 8.19 6.14
CA ASP A 128 -17.09 9.30 7.09
C ASP A 128 -16.37 9.13 8.43
N LEU A 129 -16.08 7.90 8.82
CA LEU A 129 -15.28 7.59 10.01
C LEU A 129 -13.76 7.80 9.80
N LEU A 130 -13.29 7.90 8.55
CA LEU A 130 -11.86 8.05 8.26
C LEU A 130 -11.43 9.50 8.56
N PRO A 131 -10.45 9.70 9.46
CA PRO A 131 -9.96 11.04 9.76
C PRO A 131 -9.14 11.62 8.60
N GLU A 132 -9.32 12.88 8.30
CA GLU A 132 -8.52 13.60 7.31
C GLU A 132 -7.11 13.94 7.83
N LYS A 133 -6.96 14.01 9.15
CA LYS A 133 -5.71 14.37 9.81
C LYS A 133 -5.47 13.51 11.04
N LEU A 134 -4.21 13.25 11.33
CA LEU A 134 -3.72 12.72 12.59
C LEU A 134 -2.67 13.69 13.11
N ASP A 135 -2.95 14.37 14.22
CA ASP A 135 -2.17 15.51 14.71
C ASP A 135 -2.03 16.59 13.60
N ARG A 136 -0.81 16.85 13.15
CA ARG A 136 -0.52 17.82 12.07
C ARG A 136 -0.33 17.16 10.70
N ILE A 137 -0.51 15.85 10.60
CA ILE A 137 -0.28 15.07 9.38
C ILE A 137 -1.60 14.96 8.64
N THR A 138 -1.66 15.42 7.39
CA THR A 138 -2.78 15.11 6.49
C THR A 138 -2.69 13.65 6.07
N LEU A 139 -3.76 12.90 6.29
CA LEU A 139 -3.83 11.49 5.95
C LEU A 139 -4.29 11.29 4.51
N ARG A 140 -3.75 10.29 3.87
CA ARG A 140 -4.19 9.80 2.56
C ARG A 140 -4.73 8.40 2.72
N HIS A 141 -5.89 8.13 2.15
CA HIS A 141 -6.55 6.84 2.25
C HIS A 141 -6.66 6.20 0.88
N ALA A 142 -6.40 4.90 0.81
CA ALA A 142 -6.62 4.08 -0.37
C ALA A 142 -7.53 2.91 -0.01
N ILE A 143 -8.51 2.60 -0.85
CA ILE A 143 -9.42 1.47 -0.68
C ILE A 143 -9.14 0.45 -1.78
N GLU A 144 -8.92 -0.80 -1.36
CA GLU A 144 -8.78 -1.96 -2.23
C GLU A 144 -10.06 -2.81 -2.18
N PRO A 145 -10.99 -2.60 -3.12
CA PRO A 145 -12.18 -3.42 -3.23
C PRO A 145 -11.84 -4.71 -3.99
N ARG A 146 -12.30 -5.86 -3.48
CA ARG A 146 -12.03 -7.18 -4.05
C ARG A 146 -13.28 -7.89 -4.58
N ASN A 147 -14.31 -7.11 -4.93
CA ASN A 147 -15.56 -7.63 -5.46
C ASN A 147 -16.03 -6.77 -6.63
N GLU A 148 -16.52 -7.41 -7.69
CA GLU A 148 -16.98 -6.73 -8.91
C GLU A 148 -18.09 -5.70 -8.65
N SER A 149 -18.89 -5.89 -7.59
CA SER A 149 -19.96 -4.94 -7.25
C SER A 149 -19.47 -3.53 -6.92
N PHE A 150 -18.16 -3.34 -6.67
CA PHE A 150 -17.56 -2.03 -6.48
C PHE A 150 -17.25 -1.30 -7.79
N ARG A 151 -17.44 -1.93 -8.94
CA ARG A 151 -17.41 -1.27 -10.25
C ARG A 151 -18.71 -0.48 -10.46
N ASP A 152 -18.89 0.55 -9.63
CA ASP A 152 -20.11 1.36 -9.51
C ASP A 152 -19.75 2.84 -9.39
N GLU A 153 -20.35 3.69 -10.19
CA GLU A 153 -20.06 5.13 -10.19
C GLU A 153 -20.36 5.79 -8.83
N LYS A 154 -21.35 5.29 -8.08
CA LYS A 154 -21.63 5.80 -6.73
C LYS A 154 -20.49 5.53 -5.76
N PHE A 155 -19.78 4.40 -5.92
CA PHE A 155 -18.56 4.14 -5.15
C PHE A 155 -17.44 5.10 -5.55
N PHE A 156 -17.28 5.33 -6.85
CA PHE A 156 -16.26 6.25 -7.34
C PHE A 156 -16.52 7.69 -6.88
N GLU A 157 -17.79 8.14 -6.88
CA GLU A 157 -18.19 9.44 -6.36
C GLU A 157 -17.88 9.58 -4.86
N LEU A 158 -18.19 8.56 -4.04
CA LEU A 158 -17.84 8.55 -2.62
C LEU A 158 -16.34 8.71 -2.41
N CYS A 159 -15.52 7.98 -3.16
CA CYS A 159 -14.06 8.08 -3.06
C CYS A 159 -13.55 9.47 -3.51
N ARG A 160 -14.07 10.01 -4.62
CA ARG A 160 -13.68 11.35 -5.11
C ARG A 160 -14.02 12.45 -4.11
N SER A 161 -15.18 12.38 -3.45
CA SER A 161 -15.62 13.39 -2.49
C SER A 161 -14.68 13.57 -1.29
N ARG A 162 -13.87 12.54 -1.00
CA ARG A 162 -12.95 12.48 0.14
C ARG A 162 -11.49 12.26 -0.27
N ASN A 163 -11.16 12.45 -1.55
CA ASN A 163 -9.80 12.26 -2.08
C ASN A 163 -9.19 10.88 -1.71
N ILE A 164 -10.00 9.82 -1.83
CA ILE A 164 -9.58 8.45 -1.51
C ILE A 164 -9.21 7.75 -2.81
N ALA A 165 -8.00 7.18 -2.89
CA ALA A 165 -7.57 6.43 -4.05
C ALA A 165 -8.23 5.05 -4.08
N ILE A 166 -8.72 4.63 -5.26
CA ILE A 166 -9.08 3.24 -5.50
C ILE A 166 -7.81 2.51 -5.95
N VAL A 167 -7.50 1.43 -5.24
CA VAL A 167 -6.30 0.64 -5.51
C VAL A 167 -6.44 -0.12 -6.82
N LEU A 168 -5.49 0.10 -7.74
CA LEU A 168 -5.32 -0.78 -8.88
C LEU A 168 -4.72 -2.10 -8.38
N GLU A 169 -5.47 -3.18 -8.50
CA GLU A 169 -5.01 -4.51 -8.15
C GLU A 169 -4.71 -5.32 -9.41
N ASP A 170 -3.42 -5.66 -9.61
CA ASP A 170 -2.97 -6.56 -10.66
C ASP A 170 -2.96 -7.98 -10.11
N SER A 171 -4.10 -8.67 -10.23
CA SER A 171 -4.33 -9.99 -9.63
C SER A 171 -5.14 -10.90 -10.57
N ASP A 172 -4.85 -12.20 -10.51
CA ASP A 172 -5.67 -13.22 -11.18
C ASP A 172 -6.89 -13.63 -10.33
N GLU A 173 -6.89 -13.28 -9.03
CA GLU A 173 -7.92 -13.68 -8.08
C GLU A 173 -9.02 -12.62 -7.89
N TYR A 174 -8.66 -11.33 -8.05
CA TYR A 174 -9.55 -10.21 -7.73
C TYR A 174 -9.75 -9.29 -8.94
N PRO A 175 -10.90 -8.59 -9.00
CA PRO A 175 -11.17 -7.69 -10.12
C PRO A 175 -10.22 -6.49 -10.11
N THR A 176 -9.71 -6.13 -11.27
CA THR A 176 -9.05 -4.85 -11.48
C THR A 176 -10.10 -3.76 -11.62
N ILE A 177 -10.26 -2.91 -10.61
CA ILE A 177 -11.19 -1.77 -10.63
C ILE A 177 -10.36 -0.49 -10.74
N GLU A 178 -10.59 0.27 -11.81
CA GLU A 178 -9.84 1.49 -12.09
C GLU A 178 -10.77 2.70 -12.11
N ALA A 179 -10.45 3.69 -11.32
CA ALA A 179 -11.05 5.02 -11.40
C ALA A 179 -10.11 6.06 -10.79
N ASP A 180 -10.08 7.22 -11.40
CA ASP A 180 -9.33 8.37 -10.88
C ASP A 180 -10.18 9.10 -9.83
N THR A 181 -9.89 8.84 -8.56
CA THR A 181 -10.69 9.31 -7.43
C THR A 181 -9.89 10.15 -6.43
N ALA A 182 -8.58 10.25 -6.60
CA ALA A 182 -7.69 11.00 -5.72
C ALA A 182 -6.58 11.71 -6.50
N ASP A 183 -5.91 12.65 -5.82
CA ASP A 183 -4.73 13.35 -6.31
C ASP A 183 -3.44 12.52 -6.22
N PHE A 184 -3.56 11.24 -5.86
CA PHE A 184 -2.48 10.26 -5.88
C PHE A 184 -3.00 8.91 -6.37
N ALA A 185 -2.09 8.03 -6.80
CA ALA A 185 -2.41 6.67 -7.22
C ALA A 185 -1.83 5.63 -6.27
N TYR A 186 -2.49 4.47 -6.17
CA TYR A 186 -2.04 3.33 -5.39
C TYR A 186 -2.23 2.05 -6.19
N ALA A 187 -1.16 1.28 -6.38
CA ALA A 187 -1.21 0.00 -7.08
C ALA A 187 -0.57 -1.13 -6.27
N ARG A 188 -1.15 -2.31 -6.38
CA ARG A 188 -0.64 -3.55 -5.80
C ARG A 188 -0.52 -4.61 -6.89
N LEU A 189 0.74 -4.94 -7.24
CA LEU A 189 1.07 -5.86 -8.31
C LEU A 189 1.33 -7.24 -7.72
N GLN A 190 0.51 -8.23 -8.08
CA GLN A 190 0.45 -9.53 -7.44
C GLN A 190 0.75 -10.71 -8.38
N ARG A 191 0.88 -10.50 -9.70
CA ARG A 191 1.08 -11.58 -10.68
C ARG A 191 2.54 -11.89 -11.00
N MET A 192 3.44 -11.63 -10.04
CA MET A 192 4.84 -12.02 -10.22
C MET A 192 4.98 -13.54 -10.37
N SER A 193 5.77 -13.97 -11.38
CA SER A 193 6.15 -15.35 -11.62
C SER A 193 7.52 -15.66 -11.01
N GLU A 194 7.67 -16.85 -10.43
CA GLU A 194 8.95 -17.31 -9.89
C GLU A 194 9.97 -17.62 -11.02
N ASP A 195 9.46 -18.03 -12.19
CA ASP A 195 10.27 -18.38 -13.35
C ASP A 195 10.89 -17.16 -14.04
N VAL A 196 10.40 -15.96 -13.75
CA VAL A 196 10.93 -14.71 -14.28
C VAL A 196 11.79 -14.03 -13.22
N LEU A 197 13.08 -13.80 -13.50
CA LEU A 197 14.03 -13.24 -12.54
C LEU A 197 13.59 -11.91 -11.95
N THR A 198 12.96 -11.06 -12.74
CA THR A 198 12.38 -9.77 -12.37
C THR A 198 10.91 -9.88 -11.92
N GLY A 199 10.39 -11.09 -11.72
CA GLY A 199 9.01 -11.36 -11.34
C GLY A 199 7.98 -11.09 -12.45
N TYR A 200 8.19 -10.09 -13.29
CA TYR A 200 7.42 -9.75 -14.47
C TYR A 200 8.34 -9.70 -15.69
N ASP A 201 7.83 -9.98 -16.87
CA ASP A 201 8.55 -9.78 -18.12
C ASP A 201 8.71 -8.28 -18.45
N ASP A 202 9.56 -8.01 -19.45
CA ASP A 202 9.87 -6.64 -19.85
C ASP A 202 8.63 -5.87 -20.34
N ALA A 203 7.72 -6.52 -21.06
CA ALA A 203 6.51 -5.90 -21.57
C ALA A 203 5.58 -5.45 -20.46
N ALA A 204 5.39 -6.29 -19.42
CA ALA A 204 4.59 -5.95 -18.24
C ALA A 204 5.22 -4.79 -17.44
N LEU A 205 6.54 -4.85 -17.20
CA LEU A 205 7.27 -3.79 -16.50
C LEU A 205 7.24 -2.46 -17.26
N ASP A 206 7.36 -2.48 -18.57
CA ASP A 206 7.25 -1.29 -19.44
C ASP A 206 5.82 -0.70 -19.40
N GLY A 207 4.80 -1.57 -19.38
CA GLY A 207 3.41 -1.20 -19.18
C GLY A 207 3.18 -0.49 -17.84
N PHE A 208 3.71 -1.04 -16.75
CA PHE A 208 3.63 -0.41 -15.42
C PHE A 208 4.41 0.91 -15.36
N ALA A 209 5.58 0.98 -15.98
CA ALA A 209 6.36 2.21 -16.03
C ALA A 209 5.62 3.33 -16.80
N LYS A 210 5.01 3.00 -17.95
CA LYS A 210 4.17 3.93 -18.69
C LYS A 210 3.02 4.44 -17.83
N ARG A 211 2.30 3.55 -17.16
CA ARG A 211 1.19 3.92 -16.27
C ARG A 211 1.65 4.77 -15.09
N ALA A 212 2.78 4.45 -14.48
CA ALA A 212 3.37 5.24 -13.39
C ALA A 212 3.67 6.68 -13.83
N ARG A 213 4.21 6.89 -15.06
CA ARG A 213 4.42 8.22 -15.61
C ARG A 213 3.13 9.00 -15.85
N GLU A 214 2.03 8.33 -16.24
CA GLU A 214 0.73 8.98 -16.36
C GLU A 214 0.19 9.42 -14.98
N TRP A 215 0.28 8.56 -13.97
CA TRP A 215 -0.09 8.93 -12.60
C TRP A 215 0.75 10.09 -12.06
N GLN A 216 2.06 10.07 -12.31
CA GLN A 216 3.00 11.11 -11.88
C GLN A 216 2.63 12.53 -12.39
N LYS A 217 1.95 12.63 -13.53
CA LYS A 217 1.46 13.91 -14.06
C LYS A 217 0.38 14.54 -13.18
N ARG A 218 -0.37 13.73 -12.43
CA ARG A 218 -1.48 14.15 -11.57
C ARG A 218 -1.09 14.30 -10.11
N GLY A 219 -0.12 13.50 -9.65
CA GLY A 219 0.31 13.49 -8.26
C GLY A 219 1.28 12.35 -7.95
N GLU A 220 1.42 12.02 -6.68
CA GLU A 220 2.26 10.91 -6.26
C GLU A 220 1.65 9.56 -6.67
N ALA A 221 2.49 8.57 -6.93
CA ALA A 221 2.06 7.21 -7.19
C ALA A 221 2.79 6.22 -6.28
N TYR A 222 2.05 5.31 -5.68
CA TYR A 222 2.55 4.24 -4.81
C TYR A 222 2.34 2.90 -5.48
N ILE A 223 3.40 2.15 -5.73
CA ILE A 223 3.35 0.87 -6.42
C ILE A 223 4.06 -0.17 -5.57
N PHE A 224 3.33 -1.19 -5.14
CA PHE A 224 3.86 -2.24 -4.28
C PHE A 224 3.80 -3.62 -4.94
N MET A 225 4.92 -4.33 -4.90
CA MET A 225 5.01 -5.74 -5.27
C MET A 225 4.54 -6.58 -4.08
N ILE A 226 3.37 -7.19 -4.20
CA ILE A 226 2.67 -7.86 -3.10
C ILE A 226 2.22 -9.26 -3.52
N ASN A 227 2.38 -10.25 -2.65
CA ASN A 227 1.98 -11.63 -2.93
C ASN A 227 2.69 -12.24 -4.17
N GLY A 228 1.99 -13.09 -4.93
CA GLY A 228 2.55 -13.79 -6.07
C GLY A 228 3.84 -14.54 -5.70
N ALA A 229 4.79 -14.58 -6.60
CA ALA A 229 6.14 -15.08 -6.30
C ALA A 229 6.90 -14.09 -5.42
N LYS A 230 6.58 -14.06 -4.13
CA LYS A 230 7.09 -13.05 -3.18
C LYS A 230 8.63 -12.98 -3.13
N VAL A 231 9.33 -14.08 -3.44
CA VAL A 231 10.80 -14.09 -3.54
C VAL A 231 11.29 -13.09 -4.60
N ARG A 232 10.52 -12.86 -5.65
CA ARG A 232 10.83 -11.94 -6.75
C ARG A 232 10.42 -10.48 -6.49
N ALA A 233 9.65 -10.20 -5.44
CA ALA A 233 9.12 -8.85 -5.19
C ALA A 233 10.19 -7.75 -5.15
N PRO A 234 11.36 -7.91 -4.49
CA PRO A 234 12.40 -6.88 -4.53
C PRO A 234 12.99 -6.69 -5.93
N ALA A 235 13.21 -7.79 -6.68
CA ALA A 235 13.75 -7.73 -8.04
C ALA A 235 12.78 -7.00 -8.99
N ALA A 236 11.47 -7.29 -8.88
CA ALA A 236 10.43 -6.61 -9.65
C ALA A 236 10.36 -5.11 -9.33
N ALA A 237 10.44 -4.76 -8.03
CA ALA A 237 10.43 -3.37 -7.60
C ALA A 237 11.65 -2.61 -8.14
N LEU A 238 12.84 -3.17 -8.06
CA LEU A 238 14.07 -2.57 -8.60
C LEU A 238 14.02 -2.45 -10.12
N ALA A 239 13.55 -3.49 -10.84
CA ALA A 239 13.41 -3.46 -12.28
C ALA A 239 12.43 -2.39 -12.77
N LEU A 240 11.34 -2.15 -12.02
CA LEU A 240 10.41 -1.06 -12.32
C LEU A 240 11.02 0.32 -12.01
N GLN A 241 11.76 0.46 -10.90
CA GLN A 241 12.47 1.70 -10.58
C GLN A 241 13.47 2.09 -11.66
N GLU A 242 14.22 1.11 -12.20
CA GLU A 242 15.21 1.36 -13.26
C GLU A 242 14.56 1.94 -14.53
N ARG A 243 13.35 1.48 -14.87
CA ARG A 243 12.60 1.99 -16.03
C ARG A 243 12.07 3.42 -15.85
N LEU A 244 12.05 3.92 -14.62
CA LEU A 244 11.54 5.26 -14.31
C LEU A 244 12.66 6.31 -14.09
N ARG A 245 13.91 5.88 -14.09
CA ARG A 245 15.09 6.76 -14.10
C ARG A 245 15.28 7.37 -15.47
#